data_da271190f261dbb55ef5c0ad90d3ce19
#
_entry.id   da271190f261dbb55ef5c0ad90d3ce19
#
_cell.length_a   1.000
_cell.length_b   1.000
_cell.length_c   1.000
_cell.angle_alpha   90.00
_cell.angle_beta   90.00
_cell.angle_gamma   90.00
#
_symmetry.space_group_name_H-M   'P 1'
#
loop_
_entity.id
_entity.type
_entity.pdbx_description
1 polymer ?
#
loop_
_entity_poly.entity_id
_entity_poly.type
_entity_poly.pdbx_seq_one_letter_code
_entity_poly.pdbx_strand_id
1 'polypeptide(L)'
;MPHPIVGLWKVTITFDDKEFKTAQNYLPDGQIINDAGIMVSSGLWAATGERSVRFASVRPMVTGTLMDREFHGWNEAWGEATVNEDDVLVSETEFEATDEQGQPRKGVVRTRGERVTLK
;
A
#
# COMPACT_ATOMS: atom_id res chain seq x y z
N MET A 1 -22.60 4.11 8.14
CA MET A 1 -22.02 4.32 6.80
C MET A 1 -20.56 3.85 6.80
N PRO A 2 -20.11 3.10 5.79
CA PRO A 2 -18.71 2.75 5.69
C PRO A 2 -17.85 4.01 5.42
N HIS A 3 -16.62 3.97 5.87
CA HIS A 3 -15.66 5.04 5.61
C HIS A 3 -15.48 5.24 4.10
N PRO A 4 -15.29 6.47 3.61
CA PRO A 4 -15.11 6.72 2.18
C PRO A 4 -13.95 5.94 1.53
N ILE A 5 -12.94 5.54 2.31
CA ILE A 5 -11.80 4.79 1.78
C ILE A 5 -12.16 3.35 1.41
N VAL A 6 -13.22 2.78 1.98
CA VAL A 6 -13.60 1.39 1.72
C VAL A 6 -13.87 1.19 0.23
N GLY A 7 -13.24 0.18 -0.33
CA GLY A 7 -13.38 -0.17 -1.74
C GLY A 7 -12.06 -0.50 -2.41
N LEU A 8 -12.14 -0.67 -3.71
CA LEU A 8 -11.00 -1.04 -4.56
C LEU A 8 -10.51 0.19 -5.31
N TRP A 9 -9.20 0.38 -5.30
CA TRP A 9 -8.53 1.53 -5.88
C TRP A 9 -7.43 1.11 -6.84
N LYS A 10 -7.35 1.78 -7.99
CA LYS A 10 -6.17 1.76 -8.86
C LYS A 10 -5.22 2.84 -8.37
N VAL A 11 -4.04 2.46 -7.92
CA VAL A 11 -3.11 3.37 -7.24
C VAL A 11 -1.84 3.51 -8.03
N THR A 12 -1.40 4.76 -8.20
CA THR A 12 -0.09 5.10 -8.73
C THR A 12 0.79 5.51 -7.56
N ILE A 13 1.93 4.87 -7.43
CA ILE A 13 2.94 5.17 -6.41
C ILE A 13 4.10 5.86 -7.12
N THR A 14 4.50 7.04 -6.63
CA THR A 14 5.62 7.79 -7.19
C THR A 14 6.75 7.83 -6.17
N PHE A 15 7.93 7.38 -6.61
CA PHE A 15 9.16 7.43 -5.83
C PHE A 15 10.28 7.91 -6.75
N ASP A 16 10.92 9.03 -6.38
CA ASP A 16 11.85 9.76 -7.26
C ASP A 16 11.14 10.06 -8.59
N ASP A 17 11.71 9.66 -9.73
CA ASP A 17 11.12 9.87 -11.04
C ASP A 17 10.42 8.62 -11.58
N LYS A 18 10.18 7.63 -10.71
CA LYS A 18 9.58 6.36 -11.10
C LYS A 18 8.15 6.25 -10.63
N GLU A 19 7.32 5.61 -11.44
CA GLU A 19 5.94 5.30 -11.09
C GLU A 19 5.72 3.80 -11.07
N PHE A 20 4.96 3.36 -10.07
CA PHE A 20 4.54 1.96 -9.92
C PHE A 20 3.02 1.92 -9.83
N LYS A 21 2.43 0.87 -10.35
CA LYS A 21 0.99 0.66 -10.30
C LYS A 21 0.66 -0.48 -9.35
N THR A 22 -0.39 -0.28 -8.56
CA THR A 22 -0.87 -1.30 -7.63
C THR A 22 -2.38 -1.19 -7.51
N ALA A 23 -3.01 -2.28 -7.10
CA ALA A 23 -4.41 -2.28 -6.70
C ALA A 23 -4.48 -2.39 -5.18
N GLN A 24 -5.24 -1.50 -4.56
CA GLN A 24 -5.43 -1.51 -3.10
C GLN A 24 -6.91 -1.72 -2.79
N ASN A 25 -7.20 -2.70 -1.97
CA ASN A 25 -8.56 -2.97 -1.54
C ASN A 25 -8.67 -2.73 -0.03
N TYR A 26 -9.42 -1.70 0.34
CA TYR A 26 -9.67 -1.33 1.73
C TYR A 26 -10.99 -1.97 2.17
N LEU A 27 -10.90 -2.97 3.04
CA LEU A 27 -12.04 -3.73 3.53
C LEU A 27 -12.67 -3.05 4.74
N PRO A 28 -13.99 -3.17 4.92
CA PRO A 28 -14.66 -2.47 6.03
C PRO A 28 -14.26 -2.92 7.42
N ASP A 29 -13.61 -4.08 7.55
CA ASP A 29 -13.13 -4.62 8.81
C ASP A 29 -11.76 -4.10 9.24
N GLY A 30 -11.16 -3.16 8.48
CA GLY A 30 -9.87 -2.58 8.80
C GLY A 30 -8.68 -3.27 8.14
N GLN A 31 -8.93 -4.15 7.18
CA GLN A 31 -7.86 -4.81 6.43
C GLN A 31 -7.60 -4.10 5.10
N ILE A 32 -6.36 -4.20 4.61
CA ILE A 32 -5.96 -3.75 3.28
C ILE A 32 -5.30 -4.91 2.57
N ILE A 33 -5.70 -5.15 1.33
CA ILE A 33 -4.99 -6.05 0.43
C ILE A 33 -4.39 -5.19 -0.68
N ASN A 34 -3.08 -5.26 -0.82
CA ASN A 34 -2.35 -4.47 -1.80
C ASN A 34 -1.66 -5.40 -2.78
N ASP A 35 -2.03 -5.31 -4.05
CA ASP A 35 -1.57 -6.19 -5.11
C ASP A 35 -0.84 -5.37 -6.18
N ALA A 36 0.46 -5.61 -6.32
CA ALA A 36 1.32 -5.00 -7.33
C ALA A 36 1.74 -6.01 -8.41
N GLY A 37 0.89 -6.98 -8.69
CA GLY A 37 1.13 -8.04 -9.67
C GLY A 37 1.84 -9.24 -9.07
N ILE A 38 3.16 -9.24 -9.14
CA ILE A 38 3.95 -10.35 -8.59
C ILE A 38 4.14 -10.26 -7.06
N MET A 39 3.70 -9.15 -6.46
CA MET A 39 3.89 -8.89 -5.04
C MET A 39 2.57 -8.51 -4.39
N VAL A 40 2.26 -9.20 -3.31
CA VAL A 40 1.07 -8.92 -2.51
C VAL A 40 1.53 -8.52 -1.11
N SER A 41 0.99 -7.43 -0.58
CA SER A 41 1.20 -7.05 0.80
C SER A 41 -0.13 -7.03 1.55
N SER A 42 -0.05 -7.20 2.84
CA SER A 42 -1.21 -7.17 3.73
C SER A 42 -1.10 -5.99 4.68
N GLY A 43 -2.20 -5.37 5.00
CA GLY A 43 -2.18 -4.21 5.86
C GLY A 43 -3.44 -4.04 6.69
N LEU A 44 -3.36 -3.03 7.54
CA LEU A 44 -4.43 -2.61 8.44
C LEU A 44 -4.63 -1.11 8.28
N TRP A 45 -5.85 -0.68 8.49
CA TRP A 45 -6.18 0.75 8.53
C TRP A 45 -7.14 1.05 9.67
N ALA A 46 -7.10 2.29 10.15
CA ALA A 46 -8.05 2.81 11.12
C ALA A 46 -8.41 4.25 10.78
N ALA A 47 -9.66 4.61 10.94
CA ALA A 47 -10.11 5.97 10.65
C ALA A 47 -9.48 6.98 11.61
N THR A 48 -9.01 8.10 11.08
CA THR A 48 -8.51 9.25 11.85
C THR A 48 -9.40 10.47 11.67
N GLY A 49 -10.30 10.44 10.71
CA GLY A 49 -11.29 11.49 10.43
C GLY A 49 -12.34 10.96 9.48
N GLU A 50 -13.27 11.82 9.09
CA GLU A 50 -14.36 11.42 8.19
C GLU A 50 -13.87 10.92 6.84
N ARG A 51 -12.73 11.44 6.39
CA ARG A 51 -12.17 11.11 5.06
C ARG A 51 -10.72 10.67 5.14
N SER A 52 -10.17 10.47 6.32
CA SER A 52 -8.76 10.13 6.51
C SER A 52 -8.60 8.88 7.36
N VAL A 53 -7.50 8.17 7.10
CA VAL A 53 -7.13 6.96 7.83
C VAL A 53 -5.64 6.95 8.09
N ARG A 54 -5.23 6.19 9.11
CA ARG A 54 -3.85 5.73 9.27
C ARG A 54 -3.79 4.30 8.78
N PHE A 55 -2.68 3.94 8.17
CA PHE A 55 -2.50 2.58 7.67
C PHE A 55 -1.08 2.09 7.88
N ALA A 56 -0.93 0.78 7.91
CA ALA A 56 0.35 0.10 7.89
C ALA A 56 0.23 -1.16 7.05
N SER A 57 1.27 -1.50 6.32
CA SER A 57 1.32 -2.71 5.51
C SER A 57 2.67 -3.39 5.64
N VAL A 58 2.68 -4.70 5.45
CA VAL A 58 3.89 -5.51 5.53
C VAL A 58 3.90 -6.54 4.42
N ARG A 59 5.08 -6.88 3.94
CA ARG A 59 5.31 -8.06 3.10
C ARG A 59 6.69 -8.61 3.35
N PRO A 60 6.87 -9.93 3.22
CA PRO A 60 8.22 -10.51 3.29
C PRO A 60 8.99 -10.22 2.00
N MET A 61 10.26 -9.91 2.14
CA MET A 61 11.19 -9.82 1.01
C MET A 61 11.81 -11.18 0.82
N VAL A 62 11.51 -11.81 -0.31
CA VAL A 62 11.97 -13.16 -0.61
C VAL A 62 12.58 -13.21 -2.01
N THR A 63 13.57 -14.09 -2.17
CA THR A 63 14.16 -14.42 -3.47
C THR A 63 14.09 -15.93 -3.66
N GLY A 64 14.33 -16.39 -4.89
CA GLY A 64 14.31 -17.80 -5.22
C GLY A 64 12.99 -18.26 -5.82
N THR A 65 12.81 -19.58 -5.82
CA THR A 65 11.63 -20.24 -6.41
C THR A 65 10.59 -20.55 -5.33
N LEU A 66 9.42 -20.99 -5.75
CA LEU A 66 8.37 -21.38 -4.81
C LEU A 66 8.83 -22.42 -3.78
N MET A 67 9.70 -23.35 -4.19
CA MET A 67 10.18 -24.44 -3.36
C MET A 67 11.49 -24.14 -2.65
N ASP A 68 12.16 -23.07 -3.02
CA ASP A 68 13.49 -22.72 -2.52
C ASP A 68 13.56 -21.20 -2.34
N ARG A 69 12.81 -20.71 -1.35
CA ARG A 69 12.74 -19.29 -1.04
C ARG A 69 13.70 -18.92 0.07
N GLU A 70 14.38 -17.80 -0.10
CA GLU A 70 15.22 -17.20 0.91
C GLU A 70 14.56 -15.90 1.40
N PHE A 71 14.40 -15.81 2.71
CA PHE A 71 13.83 -14.63 3.36
C PHE A 71 14.95 -13.64 3.70
N HIS A 72 14.74 -12.37 3.31
CA HIS A 72 15.72 -11.29 3.52
C HIS A 72 15.28 -10.23 4.51
N GLY A 73 14.07 -10.31 5.00
CA GLY A 73 13.51 -9.32 5.92
C GLY A 73 12.14 -8.85 5.49
N TRP A 74 11.63 -7.87 6.21
CA TRP A 74 10.29 -7.33 5.98
C TRP A 74 10.37 -6.01 5.23
N ASN A 75 9.43 -5.81 4.32
CA ASN A 75 9.13 -4.50 3.77
C ASN A 75 7.91 -3.96 4.51
N GLU A 76 8.06 -2.83 5.16
CA GLU A 76 7.00 -2.19 5.94
C GLU A 76 6.71 -0.80 5.37
N ALA A 77 5.44 -0.43 5.33
CA ALA A 77 5.01 0.88 4.89
C ALA A 77 3.91 1.37 5.81
N TRP A 78 3.89 2.67 6.09
CA TRP A 78 2.89 3.28 6.97
C TRP A 78 2.68 4.74 6.60
N GLY A 79 1.55 5.28 6.99
CA GLY A 79 1.26 6.67 6.74
C GLY A 79 -0.21 7.01 6.94
N GLU A 80 -0.59 8.14 6.41
CA GLU A 80 -1.96 8.59 6.37
C GLU A 80 -2.45 8.69 4.92
N ALA A 81 -3.70 8.32 4.71
CA ALA A 81 -4.36 8.45 3.43
C ALA A 81 -5.65 9.23 3.61
N THR A 82 -5.99 10.01 2.59
CA THR A 82 -7.19 10.84 2.58
C THR A 82 -7.93 10.63 1.27
N VAL A 83 -9.24 10.51 1.34
CA VAL A 83 -10.11 10.56 0.16
C VAL A 83 -10.61 11.98 0.03
N ASN A 84 -10.21 12.68 -1.03
CA ASN A 84 -10.59 14.08 -1.20
C ASN A 84 -12.03 14.23 -1.72
N GLU A 85 -12.46 15.46 -1.91
CA GLU A 85 -13.84 15.76 -2.36
C GLU A 85 -14.15 15.24 -3.77
N ASP A 86 -13.12 15.01 -4.58
CA ASP A 86 -13.26 14.46 -5.93
C ASP A 86 -13.22 12.92 -5.95
N ASP A 87 -13.30 12.29 -4.77
CA ASP A 87 -13.21 10.83 -4.60
C ASP A 87 -11.88 10.27 -5.11
N VAL A 88 -10.79 10.99 -4.84
CA VAL A 88 -9.43 10.57 -5.17
C VAL A 88 -8.69 10.26 -3.88
N LEU A 89 -8.08 9.08 -3.85
CA LEU A 89 -7.22 8.66 -2.74
C LEU A 89 -5.85 9.30 -2.89
N VAL A 90 -5.37 9.96 -1.85
CA VAL A 90 -4.02 10.53 -1.81
C VAL A 90 -3.34 10.14 -0.51
N SER A 91 -2.07 9.81 -0.59
CA SER A 91 -1.29 9.52 0.61
C SER A 91 0.17 9.88 0.43
N GLU A 92 0.82 10.10 1.56
CA GLU A 92 2.26 10.14 1.68
C GLU A 92 2.64 8.98 2.59
N THR A 93 3.45 8.06 2.09
CA THR A 93 3.75 6.79 2.73
C THR A 93 5.22 6.69 3.03
N GLU A 94 5.56 6.43 4.28
CA GLU A 94 6.93 6.09 4.67
C GLU A 94 7.13 4.59 4.50
N PHE A 95 8.33 4.20 4.09
CA PHE A 95 8.66 2.78 3.97
C PHE A 95 10.03 2.48 4.55
N GLU A 96 10.17 1.24 5.01
CA GLU A 96 11.42 0.66 5.43
C GLU A 96 11.49 -0.76 4.87
N ALA A 97 12.52 -1.05 4.08
CA ALA A 97 12.67 -2.32 3.38
C ALA A 97 14.09 -2.82 3.44
N THR A 98 14.28 -4.12 3.31
CA THR A 98 15.59 -4.75 3.15
C THR A 98 15.70 -5.21 1.70
N ASP A 99 16.75 -4.81 1.01
CA ASP A 99 16.98 -5.23 -0.37
C ASP A 99 17.57 -6.65 -0.45
N GLU A 100 17.79 -7.12 -1.67
CA GLU A 100 18.30 -8.48 -1.92
C GLU A 100 19.69 -8.74 -1.33
N GLN A 101 20.46 -7.67 -1.10
CA GLN A 101 21.79 -7.75 -0.48
C GLN A 101 21.74 -7.61 1.05
N GLY A 102 20.54 -7.53 1.63
CA GLY A 102 20.35 -7.35 3.05
C GLY A 102 20.58 -5.93 3.55
N GLN A 103 20.63 -4.94 2.64
CA GLN A 103 20.85 -3.54 3.00
C GLN A 103 19.52 -2.86 3.29
N PRO A 104 19.44 -2.06 4.39
CA PRO A 104 18.22 -1.33 4.69
C PRO A 104 18.00 -0.18 3.70
N ARG A 105 16.74 0.02 3.34
CA ARG A 105 16.30 1.14 2.52
C ARG A 105 15.11 1.82 3.18
N LYS A 106 15.15 3.13 3.23
CA LYS A 106 14.08 3.95 3.80
C LYS A 106 13.74 5.06 2.84
N GLY A 107 12.51 5.50 2.85
CA GLY A 107 12.11 6.61 2.03
C GLY A 107 10.65 6.97 2.22
N VAL A 108 10.22 7.92 1.41
CA VAL A 108 8.84 8.39 1.36
C VAL A 108 8.36 8.29 -0.08
N VAL A 109 7.18 7.74 -0.25
CA VAL A 109 6.52 7.67 -1.56
C VAL A 109 5.19 8.41 -1.50
N ARG A 110 4.76 8.92 -2.63
CA ARG A 110 3.45 9.56 -2.78
C ARG A 110 2.55 8.65 -3.57
N THR A 111 1.29 8.55 -3.15
CA THR A 111 0.32 7.72 -3.85
C THR A 111 -0.90 8.51 -4.23
N ARG A 112 -1.49 8.13 -5.37
CA ARG A 112 -2.74 8.68 -5.86
C ARG A 112 -3.58 7.55 -6.42
N GLY A 113 -4.82 7.44 -5.98
CA GLY A 113 -5.71 6.35 -6.36
C GLY A 113 -7.01 6.84 -6.97
N GLU A 114 -7.50 6.05 -7.92
CA GLU A 114 -8.82 6.22 -8.53
C GLU A 114 -9.70 5.03 -8.14
N ARG A 115 -10.92 5.33 -7.76
CA ARG A 115 -11.87 4.30 -7.33
C ARG A 115 -12.29 3.43 -8.52
N VAL A 116 -12.29 2.12 -8.30
CA VAL A 116 -12.84 1.16 -9.25
C VAL A 116 -14.32 0.99 -8.96
N THR A 117 -15.13 1.10 -9.97
CA THR A 117 -16.57 0.89 -9.85
C THR A 117 -17.02 -0.23 -10.79
N LEU A 118 -18.07 -0.93 -10.39
CA LEU A 118 -18.68 -1.94 -11.26
C LEU A 118 -19.29 -1.28 -12.49
N LYS A 119 -19.09 -1.90 -13.63
CA LYS A 119 -19.63 -1.43 -14.91
C LYS A 119 -20.87 -2.22 -15.30
#